data_e4f791c24cb9f767bddffe37c7953dae
#
_entry.id   e4f791c24cb9f767bddffe37c7953dae
#
_cell.length_a   1.000
_cell.length_b   1.000
_cell.length_c   1.000
_cell.angle_alpha   90.00
_cell.angle_beta   90.00
_cell.angle_gamma   90.00
#
_symmetry.space_group_name_H-M   'P 1'
#
loop_
_entity.id
_entity.type
_entity.pdbx_description
1 polymer ?
#
loop_
_entity_poly.entity_id
_entity_poly.type
_entity_poly.pdbx_seq_one_letter_code
_entity_poly.pdbx_strand_id
1 'polypeptide(L)'
;MSGLDGCVKRWRTALHVALSALMVVVLGLATTAVAQAAAATATLSVTSTWQTGFIARFTVTNRSTVPLTDWKLEFDMPMGQSVSHAWSSTVTRSGTHYVLTPVNWNRIIAPGDSVRGGFRGVLSGPYSPPVNCMLNRQYLCS
;
A
#
# COMPACT_ATOMS: atom_id res chain seq x y z
N MET A 1 24.25 62.10 47.75
CA MET A 1 24.45 61.39 46.52
C MET A 1 24.54 59.84 46.73
N SER A 2 23.60 59.23 47.41
CA SER A 2 23.64 57.80 47.68
C SER A 2 22.26 57.13 47.46
N GLY A 3 21.55 57.53 46.43
CA GLY A 3 20.21 57.04 46.15
C GLY A 3 19.98 56.43 44.81
N LEU A 4 20.97 56.33 43.95
CA LEU A 4 20.78 55.81 42.56
C LEU A 4 21.31 54.39 42.30
N ASP A 5 22.12 53.84 43.21
CA ASP A 5 22.71 52.51 43.03
C ASP A 5 21.76 51.37 43.40
N GLY A 6 20.67 51.64 44.11
CA GLY A 6 19.70 50.63 44.50
C GLY A 6 18.70 50.21 43.38
N CYS A 7 18.48 51.07 42.41
CA CYS A 7 17.44 50.87 41.41
C CYS A 7 17.92 50.03 40.24
N VAL A 8 19.23 50.09 39.91
CA VAL A 8 19.80 49.37 38.78
C VAL A 8 19.99 47.84 39.07
N LYS A 9 20.22 47.52 40.36
CA LYS A 9 20.40 46.12 40.80
C LYS A 9 19.13 45.29 40.81
N ARG A 10 17.98 45.93 40.98
CA ARG A 10 16.68 45.22 40.98
C ARG A 10 16.17 44.88 39.57
N TRP A 11 16.58 45.58 38.55
CA TRP A 11 16.16 45.33 37.18
C TRP A 11 16.89 44.17 36.55
N ARG A 12 18.13 43.91 36.96
CA ARG A 12 18.92 42.78 36.39
C ARG A 12 18.45 41.42 36.88
N THR A 13 17.89 41.33 38.06
CA THR A 13 17.33 40.09 38.61
C THR A 13 15.93 39.76 38.08
N ALA A 14 15.15 40.76 37.68
CA ALA A 14 13.82 40.53 37.11
C ALA A 14 13.88 40.05 35.66
N LEU A 15 14.94 40.39 34.91
CA LEU A 15 15.10 39.93 33.53
C LEU A 15 15.55 38.46 33.40
N HIS A 16 16.20 37.92 34.42
CA HIS A 16 16.66 36.51 34.38
C HIS A 16 15.59 35.50 34.79
N VAL A 17 14.56 35.95 35.53
CA VAL A 17 13.44 35.05 35.91
C VAL A 17 12.41 34.93 34.79
N ALA A 18 12.29 35.95 33.92
CA ALA A 18 11.35 35.90 32.79
C ALA A 18 11.82 35.06 31.62
N LEU A 19 13.13 34.80 31.45
CA LEU A 19 13.66 33.97 30.38
C LEU A 19 13.66 32.46 30.69
N SER A 20 13.53 32.08 31.95
CA SER A 20 13.54 30.67 32.37
C SER A 20 12.18 29.99 32.27
N ALA A 21 11.10 30.73 32.08
CA ALA A 21 9.75 30.19 32.01
C ALA A 21 9.26 29.86 30.57
N LEU A 22 10.06 30.20 29.55
CA LEU A 22 9.65 30.02 28.14
C LEU A 22 10.26 28.77 27.47
N MET A 23 10.97 27.93 28.21
CA MET A 23 11.69 26.78 27.63
C MET A 23 11.10 25.40 27.98
N VAL A 24 9.85 25.32 28.41
CA VAL A 24 9.26 24.03 28.85
C VAL A 24 7.98 23.65 28.10
N VAL A 25 7.64 24.24 26.97
CA VAL A 25 6.41 23.88 26.24
C VAL A 25 6.69 23.50 24.78
N VAL A 26 7.81 22.83 24.50
CA VAL A 26 7.99 22.13 23.20
C VAL A 26 8.40 20.70 23.48
N LEU A 27 7.67 20.01 24.34
CA LEU A 27 7.76 18.54 24.43
C LEU A 27 6.50 17.93 23.85
N GLY A 28 6.62 17.54 22.58
CA GLY A 28 6.08 16.28 22.14
C GLY A 28 4.58 16.19 21.91
N LEU A 29 4.06 16.79 20.84
CA LEU A 29 3.00 16.11 20.10
C LEU A 29 3.68 15.13 19.14
N ALA A 30 4.22 14.04 19.67
CA ALA A 30 4.47 12.88 18.86
C ALA A 30 3.08 12.32 18.47
N THR A 31 2.55 12.76 17.35
CA THR A 31 1.42 12.09 16.71
C THR A 31 1.91 10.70 16.32
N THR A 32 1.59 9.72 17.15
CA THR A 32 1.69 8.32 16.74
C THR A 32 0.70 8.14 15.58
N ALA A 33 1.23 8.15 14.36
CA ALA A 33 0.45 7.73 13.20
C ALA A 33 0.08 6.27 13.44
N VAL A 34 -1.17 6.01 13.79
CA VAL A 34 -1.71 4.65 13.83
C VAL A 34 -1.73 4.18 12.38
N ALA A 35 -0.89 3.20 12.05
CA ALA A 35 -0.92 2.58 10.75
C ALA A 35 -2.30 1.93 10.57
N GLN A 36 -3.14 2.48 9.69
CA GLN A 36 -4.44 1.94 9.39
C GLN A 36 -4.27 0.66 8.57
N ALA A 37 -4.89 -0.44 8.98
CA ALA A 37 -4.86 -1.69 8.23
C ALA A 37 -5.47 -1.47 6.83
N ALA A 38 -4.88 -2.10 5.81
CA ALA A 38 -5.40 -2.01 4.44
C ALA A 38 -6.83 -2.55 4.35
N ALA A 39 -7.73 -1.79 3.71
CA ALA A 39 -9.14 -2.18 3.54
C ALA A 39 -9.31 -3.35 2.56
N ALA A 40 -8.32 -3.61 1.72
CA ALA A 40 -8.27 -4.77 0.83
C ALA A 40 -6.82 -5.25 0.67
N THR A 41 -6.66 -6.53 0.38
CA THR A 41 -5.35 -7.13 0.08
C THR A 41 -5.45 -8.01 -1.15
N ALA A 42 -4.33 -8.15 -1.85
CA ALA A 42 -4.20 -9.12 -2.92
C ALA A 42 -2.90 -9.89 -2.79
N THR A 43 -2.92 -11.13 -3.24
CA THR A 43 -1.72 -11.95 -3.43
C THR A 43 -1.64 -12.37 -4.89
N LEU A 44 -0.45 -12.42 -5.43
CA LEU A 44 -0.18 -12.99 -6.75
C LEU A 44 1.06 -13.88 -6.63
N SER A 45 0.90 -15.17 -6.89
CA SER A 45 1.98 -16.13 -6.75
C SER A 45 2.00 -17.11 -7.90
N VAL A 46 3.20 -17.54 -8.33
CA VAL A 46 3.38 -18.60 -9.31
C VAL A 46 3.47 -19.93 -8.58
N THR A 47 2.61 -20.85 -8.96
CA THR A 47 2.48 -22.17 -8.30
C THR A 47 3.19 -23.29 -9.04
N SER A 48 3.43 -23.13 -10.33
CA SER A 48 4.19 -24.07 -11.14
C SER A 48 4.80 -23.40 -12.36
N THR A 49 5.96 -23.89 -12.78
CA THR A 49 6.66 -23.46 -13.99
C THR A 49 7.14 -24.68 -14.76
N TRP A 50 7.15 -24.58 -16.09
CA TRP A 50 7.73 -25.55 -17.01
C TRP A 50 8.38 -24.81 -18.18
N GLN A 51 9.00 -25.51 -19.10
CA GLN A 51 9.81 -24.90 -20.15
C GLN A 51 9.08 -23.83 -20.99
N THR A 52 7.79 -23.99 -21.24
CA THR A 52 7.02 -23.14 -22.14
C THR A 52 5.93 -22.33 -21.44
N GLY A 53 5.82 -22.40 -20.10
CA GLY A 53 4.77 -21.70 -19.39
C GLY A 53 4.82 -21.81 -17.88
N PHE A 54 3.83 -21.21 -17.24
CA PHE A 54 3.64 -21.25 -15.80
C PHE A 54 2.17 -21.07 -15.42
N ILE A 55 1.84 -21.40 -14.20
CA ILE A 55 0.55 -21.10 -13.57
C ILE A 55 0.76 -20.08 -12.46
N ALA A 56 0.02 -19.00 -12.54
CA ALA A 56 -0.10 -18.02 -11.44
C ALA A 56 -1.49 -18.08 -10.84
N ARG A 57 -1.56 -17.86 -9.53
CA ARG A 57 -2.81 -17.77 -8.77
C ARG A 57 -2.86 -16.42 -8.05
N PHE A 58 -4.07 -15.87 -7.97
CA PHE A 58 -4.32 -14.67 -7.20
C PHE A 58 -5.42 -14.89 -6.17
N THR A 59 -5.38 -14.10 -5.12
CA THR A 59 -6.47 -13.97 -4.14
C THR A 59 -6.69 -12.49 -3.87
N VAL A 60 -7.93 -12.04 -3.93
CA VAL A 60 -8.35 -10.68 -3.53
C VAL A 60 -9.24 -10.81 -2.31
N THR A 61 -8.88 -10.16 -1.22
CA THR A 61 -9.61 -10.22 0.06
C THR A 61 -10.13 -8.84 0.44
N ASN A 62 -11.42 -8.77 0.74
CA ASN A 62 -12.03 -7.57 1.32
C ASN A 62 -11.87 -7.60 2.85
N ARG A 63 -11.04 -6.72 3.38
CA ARG A 63 -10.80 -6.56 4.83
C ARG A 63 -11.60 -5.43 5.45
N SER A 64 -12.42 -4.75 4.66
CA SER A 64 -13.27 -3.66 5.14
C SER A 64 -14.62 -4.17 5.65
N THR A 65 -15.41 -3.25 6.19
CA THR A 65 -16.78 -3.51 6.66
C THR A 65 -17.85 -3.24 5.60
N VAL A 66 -17.44 -2.84 4.39
CA VAL A 66 -18.33 -2.57 3.25
C VAL A 66 -17.98 -3.48 2.08
N PRO A 67 -18.92 -3.82 1.19
CA PRO A 67 -18.62 -4.62 0.01
C PRO A 67 -17.55 -3.97 -0.87
N LEU A 68 -16.62 -4.77 -1.39
CA LEU A 68 -15.64 -4.38 -2.39
C LEU A 68 -16.21 -4.73 -3.76
N THR A 69 -16.42 -3.72 -4.60
CA THR A 69 -17.01 -3.91 -5.95
C THR A 69 -15.98 -3.59 -7.02
N ASP A 70 -16.11 -4.25 -8.17
CA ASP A 70 -15.33 -3.95 -9.38
C ASP A 70 -13.81 -3.89 -9.13
N TRP A 71 -13.29 -4.86 -8.37
CA TRP A 71 -11.87 -4.96 -8.10
C TRP A 71 -11.03 -5.09 -9.39
N LYS A 72 -9.84 -4.52 -9.38
CA LYS A 72 -8.87 -4.61 -10.48
C LYS A 72 -7.52 -5.02 -9.92
N LEU A 73 -6.98 -6.10 -10.45
CA LEU A 73 -5.62 -6.57 -10.16
C LEU A 73 -4.74 -6.28 -11.37
N GLU A 74 -3.75 -5.42 -11.20
CA GLU A 74 -2.84 -4.98 -12.26
C GLU A 74 -1.44 -5.51 -11.99
N PHE A 75 -0.71 -5.87 -13.03
CA PHE A 75 0.70 -6.26 -12.94
C PHE A 75 1.38 -6.12 -14.31
N ASP A 76 2.70 -6.07 -14.29
CA ASP A 76 3.52 -6.06 -15.49
C ASP A 76 4.18 -7.42 -15.69
N MET A 77 4.15 -7.91 -16.93
CA MET A 77 4.87 -9.10 -17.33
C MET A 77 6.25 -8.73 -17.87
N PRO A 78 7.29 -9.43 -17.44
CA PRO A 78 8.59 -9.34 -18.09
C PRO A 78 8.50 -9.66 -19.59
N MET A 79 9.43 -9.10 -20.38
CA MET A 79 9.50 -9.38 -21.81
C MET A 79 9.68 -10.89 -22.05
N GLY A 80 9.08 -11.38 -23.14
CA GLY A 80 9.10 -12.80 -23.47
C GLY A 80 8.07 -13.64 -22.70
N GLN A 81 7.19 -13.00 -21.94
CA GLN A 81 6.11 -13.66 -21.21
C GLN A 81 4.76 -13.05 -21.53
N SER A 82 3.72 -13.85 -21.57
CA SER A 82 2.35 -13.40 -21.82
C SER A 82 1.34 -14.23 -21.06
N VAL A 83 0.14 -13.70 -20.86
CA VAL A 83 -1.02 -14.43 -20.35
C VAL A 83 -1.78 -15.03 -21.53
N SER A 84 -2.00 -16.35 -21.51
CA SER A 84 -2.76 -17.05 -22.55
C SER A 84 -4.20 -17.33 -22.15
N HIS A 85 -4.46 -17.56 -20.87
CA HIS A 85 -5.79 -17.89 -20.35
C HIS A 85 -5.90 -17.48 -18.90
N ALA A 86 -7.02 -16.84 -18.52
CA ALA A 86 -7.35 -16.50 -17.15
C ALA A 86 -8.66 -17.17 -16.74
N TRP A 87 -8.80 -17.51 -15.46
CA TRP A 87 -10.04 -18.03 -14.88
C TRP A 87 -10.43 -17.20 -13.65
N SER A 88 -11.73 -17.16 -13.40
CA SER A 88 -12.36 -16.30 -12.37
C SER A 88 -12.09 -14.81 -12.59
N SER A 89 -11.67 -14.42 -13.77
CA SER A 89 -11.41 -13.04 -14.15
C SER A 89 -11.40 -12.87 -15.67
N THR A 90 -11.57 -11.64 -16.11
CA THR A 90 -11.32 -11.21 -17.48
C THR A 90 -9.97 -10.52 -17.51
N VAL A 91 -9.17 -10.79 -18.53
CA VAL A 91 -7.85 -10.18 -18.71
C VAL A 91 -7.86 -9.19 -19.86
N THR A 92 -7.29 -8.01 -19.63
CA THR A 92 -6.96 -7.04 -20.68
C THR A 92 -5.46 -6.76 -20.67
N ARG A 93 -4.92 -6.34 -21.81
CA ARG A 93 -3.47 -6.11 -22.00
C ARG A 93 -3.21 -4.81 -22.73
N SER A 94 -2.19 -4.10 -22.28
CA SER A 94 -1.59 -2.95 -23.00
C SER A 94 -0.06 -3.07 -22.89
N GLY A 95 0.59 -3.47 -23.99
CA GLY A 95 2.05 -3.75 -23.95
C GLY A 95 2.37 -4.91 -23.02
N THR A 96 3.17 -4.67 -21.99
CA THR A 96 3.51 -5.61 -20.92
C THR A 96 2.58 -5.51 -19.70
N HIS A 97 1.70 -4.52 -19.67
CA HIS A 97 0.77 -4.27 -18.58
C HIS A 97 -0.51 -5.09 -18.74
N TYR A 98 -0.87 -5.82 -17.70
CA TYR A 98 -2.07 -6.68 -17.63
C TYR A 98 -3.00 -6.23 -16.52
N VAL A 99 -4.30 -6.29 -16.79
CA VAL A 99 -5.35 -5.98 -15.82
C VAL A 99 -6.32 -7.15 -15.78
N LEU A 100 -6.50 -7.72 -14.59
CA LEU A 100 -7.54 -8.69 -14.28
C LEU A 100 -8.71 -7.97 -13.64
N THR A 101 -9.90 -8.19 -14.20
CA THR A 101 -11.17 -7.66 -13.68
C THR A 101 -12.12 -8.80 -13.36
N PRO A 102 -13.10 -8.59 -12.47
CA PRO A 102 -14.04 -9.64 -12.10
C PRO A 102 -14.92 -10.09 -13.26
N VAL A 103 -15.40 -11.31 -13.15
CA VAL A 103 -16.56 -11.82 -13.89
C VAL A 103 -17.84 -11.57 -13.07
N ASN A 104 -19.02 -11.83 -13.68
CA ASN A 104 -20.29 -11.45 -13.04
C ASN A 104 -20.50 -12.00 -11.62
N TRP A 105 -20.12 -13.26 -11.37
CA TRP A 105 -20.38 -13.92 -10.09
C TRP A 105 -19.43 -13.48 -8.95
N ASN A 106 -18.27 -12.89 -9.24
CA ASN A 106 -17.29 -12.48 -8.24
C ASN A 106 -16.99 -10.96 -8.24
N ARG A 107 -17.87 -10.20 -8.86
CA ARG A 107 -17.76 -8.75 -8.98
C ARG A 107 -17.85 -8.03 -7.65
N ILE A 108 -18.59 -8.59 -6.70
CA ILE A 108 -18.81 -8.05 -5.36
C ILE A 108 -18.20 -9.03 -4.36
N ILE A 109 -17.28 -8.55 -3.54
CA ILE A 109 -16.70 -9.31 -2.44
C ILE A 109 -17.25 -8.76 -1.14
N ALA A 110 -18.03 -9.59 -0.41
CA ALA A 110 -18.58 -9.21 0.87
C ALA A 110 -17.48 -8.93 1.92
N PRO A 111 -17.76 -8.15 2.97
CA PRO A 111 -16.81 -7.93 4.06
C PRO A 111 -16.24 -9.24 4.61
N GLY A 112 -14.91 -9.34 4.67
CA GLY A 112 -14.21 -10.52 5.16
C GLY A 112 -14.04 -11.65 4.15
N ASP A 113 -14.71 -11.61 3.00
CA ASP A 113 -14.63 -12.64 1.98
C ASP A 113 -13.45 -12.43 1.02
N SER A 114 -13.17 -13.47 0.23
CA SER A 114 -12.12 -13.49 -0.77
C SER A 114 -12.59 -14.10 -2.08
N VAL A 115 -12.01 -13.60 -3.18
CA VAL A 115 -12.11 -14.20 -4.50
C VAL A 115 -10.74 -14.78 -4.88
N ARG A 116 -10.76 -15.95 -5.51
CA ARG A 116 -9.56 -16.63 -6.00
C ARG A 116 -9.69 -16.92 -7.47
N GLY A 117 -8.58 -16.80 -8.17
CA GLY A 117 -8.48 -17.12 -9.57
C GLY A 117 -7.04 -17.33 -9.98
N GLY A 118 -6.77 -17.25 -11.25
CA GLY A 118 -5.43 -17.39 -11.76
C GLY A 118 -5.34 -17.25 -13.26
N PHE A 119 -4.15 -17.49 -13.77
CA PHE A 119 -3.91 -17.51 -15.21
C PHE A 119 -2.75 -18.43 -15.58
N ARG A 120 -2.78 -18.85 -16.81
CA ARG A 120 -1.65 -19.52 -17.48
C ARG A 120 -0.80 -18.50 -18.18
N GLY A 121 0.49 -18.47 -17.87
CA GLY A 121 1.49 -17.73 -18.60
C GLY A 121 2.18 -18.58 -19.66
N VAL A 122 2.61 -17.94 -20.73
CA VAL A 122 3.41 -18.52 -21.82
C VAL A 122 4.79 -17.89 -21.80
N LEU A 123 5.81 -18.72 -21.94
CA LEU A 123 7.21 -18.33 -21.99
C LEU A 123 7.77 -18.49 -23.39
N SER A 124 8.48 -17.47 -23.88
CA SER A 124 9.35 -17.55 -25.07
C SER A 124 10.83 -17.45 -24.71
N GLY A 125 11.17 -17.61 -23.44
CA GLY A 125 12.51 -17.53 -22.86
C GLY A 125 12.48 -17.93 -21.39
N PRO A 126 13.50 -17.59 -20.60
CA PRO A 126 13.55 -17.87 -19.16
C PRO A 126 12.37 -17.25 -18.42
N TYR A 127 11.88 -17.95 -17.40
CA TYR A 127 10.86 -17.43 -16.50
C TYR A 127 11.42 -16.29 -15.63
N SER A 128 10.64 -15.23 -15.48
CA SER A 128 10.80 -14.19 -14.47
C SER A 128 9.43 -13.86 -13.84
N PRO A 129 9.36 -13.54 -12.55
CA PRO A 129 8.09 -13.28 -11.90
C PRO A 129 7.41 -12.01 -12.45
N PRO A 130 6.07 -11.95 -12.47
CA PRO A 130 5.35 -10.69 -12.66
C PRO A 130 5.79 -9.66 -11.63
N VAL A 131 5.78 -8.39 -12.02
CA VAL A 131 6.20 -7.27 -11.18
C VAL A 131 5.11 -6.21 -11.09
N ASN A 132 5.29 -5.24 -10.19
CA ASN A 132 4.38 -4.09 -10.03
C ASN A 132 2.93 -4.50 -9.80
N CYS A 133 2.69 -5.58 -9.06
CA CYS A 133 1.34 -6.04 -8.78
C CYS A 133 0.64 -5.09 -7.80
N MET A 134 -0.54 -4.59 -8.20
CA MET A 134 -1.37 -3.69 -7.40
C MET A 134 -2.86 -4.05 -7.52
N LEU A 135 -3.55 -3.98 -6.40
CA LEU A 135 -5.02 -4.03 -6.33
C LEU A 135 -5.57 -2.60 -6.31
N ASN A 136 -6.48 -2.30 -7.25
CA ASN A 136 -7.16 -1.01 -7.39
C ASN A 136 -6.21 0.19 -7.44
N ARG A 137 -4.97 0.01 -7.92
CA ARG A 137 -3.90 1.04 -7.93
C ARG A 137 -3.58 1.62 -6.55
N GLN A 138 -3.95 0.93 -5.48
CA GLN A 138 -3.85 1.42 -4.12
C GLN A 138 -3.07 0.47 -3.21
N TYR A 139 -3.25 -0.84 -3.37
CA TYR A 139 -2.66 -1.85 -2.49
C TYR A 139 -1.66 -2.70 -3.26
N LEU A 140 -0.41 -2.75 -2.78
CA LEU A 140 0.59 -3.66 -3.33
C LEU A 140 0.21 -5.12 -3.03
N CYS A 141 0.43 -6.02 -4.01
CA CYS A 141 0.28 -7.45 -3.77
C CYS A 141 1.42 -7.99 -2.90
N SER A 142 1.12 -9.00 -2.12
CA SER A 142 2.09 -9.82 -1.38
C SER A 142 2.27 -11.19 -2.01
#